data_28275e4fa25efda3c601057f8628a17e
#
_entry.id   28275e4fa25efda3c601057f8628a17e
#
_cell.length_a   1.000
_cell.length_b   1.000
_cell.length_c   1.000
_cell.angle_alpha   90.00
_cell.angle_beta   90.00
_cell.angle_gamma   90.00
#
_symmetry.space_group_name_H-M   'P 1'
#
loop_
_entity.id
_entity.type
_entity.pdbx_description
1 polymer ?
#
loop_
_entity_poly.entity_id
_entity_poly.type
_entity_poly.pdbx_seq_one_letter_code
_entity_poly.pdbx_strand_id
1 'polypeptide(L)'
;LEELATSAVRSGVDARVKCVRDQYLGYISLEDNLFDLSIEDGYRLLHDPRAAEKDVERMISSVVTGLFSACATLGQVPVIRSQRGGAAEMVAKELESRIRDALNQRGNPFEGGARMTPGSSSVQRPLLCLFDRNFDLTAMLQHAWTYQPLVHDVLNMRLNRVDVDTDGS
;
A
#
# COMPACT_ATOMS: atom_id res chain seq x y z
N LEU A 1 11.39 13.85 -7.96
CA LEU A 1 11.11 15.08 -8.71
C LEU A 1 12.39 15.86 -9.00
N GLU A 2 13.26 16.06 -8.01
CA GLU A 2 14.53 16.79 -8.15
C GLU A 2 15.45 16.16 -9.20
N GLU A 3 15.62 14.84 -9.19
CA GLU A 3 16.42 14.11 -10.17
C GLU A 3 15.88 14.28 -11.59
N LEU A 4 14.54 14.21 -11.74
CA LEU A 4 13.88 14.40 -13.03
C LEU A 4 14.04 15.83 -13.54
N ALA A 5 13.87 16.81 -12.65
CA ALA A 5 14.07 18.22 -12.98
C ALA A 5 15.53 18.48 -13.37
N THR A 6 16.48 17.98 -12.60
CA THR A 6 17.92 18.11 -12.88
C THR A 6 18.28 17.46 -14.21
N SER A 7 17.75 16.28 -14.50
CA SER A 7 17.96 15.56 -15.75
C SER A 7 17.36 16.32 -16.95
N ALA A 8 16.15 16.86 -16.80
CA ALA A 8 15.48 17.63 -17.85
C ALA A 8 16.25 18.90 -18.20
N VAL A 9 16.71 19.66 -17.19
CA VAL A 9 17.54 20.85 -17.38
C VAL A 9 18.86 20.51 -18.05
N ARG A 10 19.54 19.45 -17.58
CA ARG A 10 20.81 18.98 -18.16
C ARG A 10 20.68 18.58 -19.64
N SER A 11 19.52 18.05 -20.01
CA SER A 11 19.22 17.63 -21.37
C SER A 11 18.59 18.73 -22.23
N GLY A 12 18.35 19.92 -21.68
CA GLY A 12 17.75 21.06 -22.39
C GLY A 12 16.31 20.83 -22.85
N VAL A 13 15.55 19.94 -22.16
CA VAL A 13 14.17 19.59 -22.52
C VAL A 13 13.15 20.05 -21.46
N ASP A 14 13.59 20.82 -20.48
CA ASP A 14 12.78 21.35 -19.39
C ASP A 14 11.53 22.09 -19.89
N ALA A 15 11.65 22.89 -20.94
CA ALA A 15 10.53 23.63 -21.55
C ALA A 15 9.48 22.69 -22.22
N ARG A 16 9.80 21.42 -22.45
CA ARG A 16 8.86 20.44 -23.03
C ARG A 16 8.04 19.72 -21.97
N VAL A 17 8.49 19.73 -20.70
CA VAL A 17 7.76 19.10 -19.59
C VAL A 17 6.68 20.06 -19.10
N LYS A 18 5.42 19.80 -19.48
CA LYS A 18 4.29 20.66 -19.09
C LYS A 18 3.79 20.41 -17.68
N CYS A 19 3.75 19.16 -17.25
CA CYS A 19 3.38 18.77 -15.89
C CYS A 19 3.90 17.35 -15.57
N VAL A 20 4.10 17.11 -14.30
CA VAL A 20 4.39 15.78 -13.74
C VAL A 20 3.23 15.43 -12.80
N ARG A 21 2.70 14.22 -12.95
CA ARG A 21 1.59 13.74 -12.12
C ARG A 21 1.97 12.42 -11.50
N ASP A 22 1.72 12.26 -10.20
CA ASP A 22 1.79 10.97 -9.54
C ASP A 22 0.62 10.10 -10.01
N GLN A 23 0.90 8.84 -10.33
CA GLN A 23 -0.11 7.87 -10.77
C GLN A 23 -0.59 6.98 -9.62
N TYR A 24 -0.02 7.11 -8.43
CA TYR A 24 -0.38 6.33 -7.24
C TYR A 24 -0.42 4.81 -7.49
N LEU A 25 0.60 4.27 -8.16
CA LEU A 25 0.70 2.85 -8.55
C LEU A 25 1.38 1.97 -7.48
N GLY A 26 1.36 2.36 -6.23
CA GLY A 26 2.03 1.65 -5.13
C GLY A 26 1.30 0.40 -4.66
N TYR A 27 0.26 -0.07 -5.34
CA TYR A 27 -0.48 -1.28 -5.01
C TYR A 27 -1.00 -1.97 -6.27
N ILE A 28 -1.35 -3.24 -6.15
CA ILE A 28 -1.91 -4.05 -7.24
C ILE A 28 -3.31 -4.49 -6.84
N SER A 29 -4.33 -4.13 -7.63
CA SER A 29 -5.69 -4.63 -7.44
C SER A 29 -5.78 -6.07 -7.95
N LEU A 30 -6.15 -6.99 -7.09
CA LEU A 30 -6.35 -8.40 -7.42
C LEU A 30 -7.82 -8.71 -7.71
N GLU A 31 -8.72 -8.11 -6.93
CA GLU A 31 -10.18 -8.22 -7.03
C GLU A 31 -10.82 -6.88 -6.68
N ASP A 32 -12.13 -6.78 -6.82
CA ASP A 32 -12.89 -5.55 -6.52
C ASP A 32 -12.70 -5.06 -5.07
N ASN A 33 -12.43 -5.97 -4.15
CA ASN A 33 -12.28 -5.72 -2.72
C ASN A 33 -10.96 -6.23 -2.13
N LEU A 34 -10.01 -6.59 -2.98
CA LEU A 34 -8.71 -7.12 -2.57
C LEU A 34 -7.58 -6.46 -3.35
N PHE A 35 -6.59 -5.97 -2.64
CA PHE A 35 -5.35 -5.48 -3.23
C PHE A 35 -4.12 -5.97 -2.47
N ASP A 36 -2.99 -5.98 -3.14
CA ASP A 36 -1.68 -6.37 -2.62
C ASP A 36 -0.68 -5.23 -2.82
N LEU A 37 0.25 -5.07 -1.89
CA LEU A 37 1.33 -4.10 -1.97
C LEU A 37 2.59 -4.66 -2.65
N SER A 38 2.59 -5.92 -3.05
CA SER A 38 3.74 -6.64 -3.64
C SER A 38 5.03 -6.53 -2.82
N ILE A 39 4.89 -6.60 -1.50
CA ILE A 39 6.03 -6.53 -0.57
C ILE A 39 6.39 -7.94 -0.14
N GLU A 40 7.51 -8.43 -0.64
CA GLU A 40 8.06 -9.71 -0.24
C GLU A 40 8.82 -9.62 1.08
N ASP A 41 8.81 -10.71 1.88
CA ASP A 41 9.56 -10.84 3.14
C ASP A 41 9.26 -9.77 4.23
N GLY A 42 8.21 -8.98 4.08
CA GLY A 42 7.89 -7.88 5.00
C GLY A 42 7.75 -8.33 6.45
N TYR A 43 7.03 -9.42 6.69
CA TYR A 43 6.85 -9.97 8.04
C TYR A 43 8.19 -10.38 8.66
N ARG A 44 9.01 -11.12 7.91
CA ARG A 44 10.31 -11.62 8.38
C ARG A 44 11.24 -10.46 8.75
N LEU A 45 11.33 -9.44 7.88
CA LEU A 45 12.19 -8.30 8.12
C LEU A 45 11.75 -7.46 9.33
N LEU A 46 10.43 -7.22 9.46
CA LEU A 46 9.89 -6.42 10.55
C LEU A 46 9.99 -7.08 11.94
N HIS A 47 10.20 -8.41 11.97
CA HIS A 47 10.29 -9.19 13.21
C HIS A 47 11.66 -9.83 13.43
N ASP A 48 12.64 -9.58 12.56
CA ASP A 48 14.00 -10.04 12.77
C ASP A 48 14.74 -9.08 13.73
N PRO A 49 15.15 -9.55 14.92
CA PRO A 49 15.87 -8.71 15.89
C PRO A 49 17.26 -8.29 15.40
N ARG A 50 17.73 -8.87 14.29
CA ARG A 50 19.03 -8.54 13.66
C ARG A 50 18.90 -7.58 12.48
N ALA A 51 17.66 -7.25 12.10
CA ALA A 51 17.42 -6.33 10.99
C ALA A 51 18.03 -4.95 11.28
N ALA A 52 18.70 -4.38 10.30
CA ALA A 52 19.19 -3.02 10.43
C ALA A 52 18.00 -2.03 10.44
N GLU A 53 18.07 -1.03 11.31
CA GLU A 53 17.04 0.00 11.46
C GLU A 53 16.67 0.62 10.11
N LYS A 54 17.66 0.92 9.28
CA LYS A 54 17.45 1.46 7.93
C LYS A 54 16.62 0.55 7.01
N ASP A 55 16.73 -0.76 7.16
CA ASP A 55 15.95 -1.71 6.35
C ASP A 55 14.52 -1.80 6.84
N VAL A 56 14.30 -1.73 8.16
CA VAL A 56 12.99 -1.63 8.76
C VAL A 56 12.28 -0.34 8.33
N GLU A 57 12.96 0.81 8.42
CA GLU A 57 12.41 2.10 7.97
C GLU A 57 12.04 2.07 6.49
N ARG A 58 12.91 1.51 5.64
CA ARG A 58 12.62 1.37 4.21
C ARG A 58 11.39 0.49 3.96
N MET A 59 11.25 -0.60 4.71
CA MET A 59 10.08 -1.47 4.63
C MET A 59 8.80 -0.75 5.04
N ILE A 60 8.82 -0.06 6.18
CA ILE A 60 7.69 0.77 6.65
C ILE A 60 7.30 1.80 5.59
N SER A 61 8.27 2.52 5.05
CA SER A 61 8.02 3.54 4.01
C SER A 61 7.44 2.95 2.72
N SER A 62 7.84 1.72 2.36
CA SER A 62 7.25 1.00 1.21
C SER A 62 5.79 0.66 1.46
N VAL A 63 5.45 0.13 2.65
CA VAL A 63 4.06 -0.15 3.04
C VAL A 63 3.23 1.13 3.03
N VAL A 64 3.75 2.21 3.62
CA VAL A 64 3.08 3.51 3.67
C VAL A 64 2.84 4.06 2.26
N THR A 65 3.80 3.91 1.36
CA THR A 65 3.66 4.35 -0.03
C THR A 65 2.52 3.62 -0.75
N GLY A 66 2.43 2.30 -0.55
CA GLY A 66 1.34 1.51 -1.12
C GLY A 66 -0.03 1.88 -0.55
N LEU A 67 -0.14 1.97 0.77
CA LEU A 67 -1.39 2.36 1.44
C LEU A 67 -1.82 3.79 1.09
N PHE A 68 -0.87 4.72 1.02
CA PHE A 68 -1.15 6.08 0.57
C PHE A 68 -1.69 6.10 -0.86
N SER A 69 -1.09 5.30 -1.75
CA SER A 69 -1.54 5.19 -3.15
C SER A 69 -2.97 4.65 -3.23
N ALA A 70 -3.32 3.64 -2.43
CA ALA A 70 -4.67 3.11 -2.36
C ALA A 70 -5.67 4.17 -1.85
N CYS A 71 -5.34 4.89 -0.76
CA CYS A 71 -6.16 5.98 -0.23
C CYS A 71 -6.34 7.12 -1.23
N ALA A 72 -5.27 7.50 -1.93
CA ALA A 72 -5.28 8.55 -2.95
C ALA A 72 -6.16 8.17 -4.16
N THR A 73 -6.10 6.90 -4.58
CA THR A 73 -6.95 6.39 -5.67
C THR A 73 -8.43 6.37 -5.28
N LEU A 74 -8.74 6.01 -4.02
CA LEU A 74 -10.09 6.10 -3.48
C LEU A 74 -10.56 7.55 -3.30
N GLY A 75 -9.63 8.50 -3.28
CA GLY A 75 -9.91 9.92 -3.06
C GLY A 75 -10.48 10.24 -1.68
N GLN A 76 -10.25 9.40 -0.69
CA GLN A 76 -10.85 9.53 0.64
C GLN A 76 -9.78 9.47 1.73
N VAL A 77 -9.88 10.38 2.70
CA VAL A 77 -9.03 10.38 3.89
C VAL A 77 -9.62 9.43 4.93
N PRO A 78 -8.96 8.31 5.24
CA PRO A 78 -9.48 7.32 6.18
C PRO A 78 -9.38 7.81 7.63
N VAL A 79 -10.16 7.17 8.51
CA VAL A 79 -9.89 7.13 9.95
C VAL A 79 -8.96 5.95 10.20
N ILE A 80 -7.74 6.21 10.68
CA ILE A 80 -6.74 5.16 10.88
C ILE A 80 -6.87 4.61 12.30
N ARG A 81 -6.93 3.28 12.40
CA ARG A 81 -6.85 2.52 13.65
C ARG A 81 -5.73 1.49 13.52
N SER A 82 -4.85 1.43 14.51
CA SER A 82 -3.73 0.49 14.52
C SER A 82 -3.61 -0.23 15.85
N GLN A 83 -3.02 -1.40 15.80
CA GLN A 83 -2.51 -2.07 16.98
C GLN A 83 -1.34 -1.25 17.55
N ARG A 84 -1.25 -1.19 18.89
CA ARG A 84 -0.17 -0.47 19.57
C ARG A 84 1.10 -1.31 19.70
N GLY A 85 2.24 -0.65 19.69
CA GLY A 85 3.52 -1.21 20.10
C GLY A 85 4.22 -2.09 19.06
N GLY A 86 3.98 -1.88 17.74
CA GLY A 86 4.64 -2.67 16.71
C GLY A 86 4.69 -1.98 15.36
N ALA A 87 4.99 -2.74 14.32
CA ALA A 87 5.09 -2.25 12.95
C ALA A 87 3.80 -1.58 12.48
N ALA A 88 2.62 -2.08 12.86
CA ALA A 88 1.34 -1.48 12.53
C ALA A 88 1.19 -0.04 13.06
N GLU A 89 1.69 0.23 14.27
CA GLU A 89 1.69 1.60 14.81
C GLU A 89 2.65 2.52 14.07
N MET A 90 3.83 2.02 13.68
CA MET A 90 4.81 2.79 12.91
C MET A 90 4.24 3.17 11.54
N VAL A 91 3.65 2.22 10.83
CA VAL A 91 2.96 2.45 9.56
C VAL A 91 1.84 3.47 9.72
N ALA A 92 1.02 3.35 10.78
CA ALA A 92 -0.09 4.27 11.02
C ALA A 92 0.38 5.72 11.21
N LYS A 93 1.43 5.94 12.01
CA LYS A 93 2.00 7.26 12.28
C LYS A 93 2.58 7.89 11.04
N GLU A 94 3.36 7.14 10.27
CA GLU A 94 3.98 7.64 9.04
C GLU A 94 2.92 7.91 7.95
N LEU A 95 1.92 7.03 7.81
CA LEU A 95 0.80 7.24 6.88
C LEU A 95 -0.03 8.46 7.24
N GLU A 96 -0.33 8.67 8.53
CA GLU A 96 -1.02 9.87 9.01
C GLU A 96 -0.25 11.13 8.68
N SER A 97 1.07 11.15 8.93
CA SER A 97 1.93 12.28 8.59
C SER A 97 1.90 12.58 7.10
N ARG A 98 2.06 11.54 6.26
CA ARG A 98 2.06 11.68 4.80
C ARG A 98 0.71 12.18 4.24
N ILE A 99 -0.40 11.70 4.79
CA ILE A 99 -1.73 12.20 4.41
C ILE A 99 -1.89 13.67 4.83
N ARG A 100 -1.46 14.02 6.04
CA ARG A 100 -1.50 15.42 6.53
C ARG A 100 -0.68 16.36 5.65
N ASP A 101 0.52 15.94 5.25
CA ASP A 101 1.39 16.71 4.37
C ASP A 101 0.76 16.89 2.98
N ALA A 102 0.15 15.83 2.45
CA ALA A 102 -0.55 15.88 1.17
C ALA A 102 -1.75 16.81 1.20
N LEU A 103 -2.53 16.84 2.28
CA LEU A 103 -3.67 17.74 2.45
C LEU A 103 -3.27 19.22 2.45
N ASN A 104 -2.05 19.55 2.86
CA ASN A 104 -1.50 20.91 2.87
C ASN A 104 -0.94 21.35 1.51
N GLN A 105 -0.84 20.45 0.52
CA GLN A 105 -0.30 20.74 -0.80
C GLN A 105 -1.41 21.11 -1.79
N ARG A 106 -1.11 22.02 -2.72
CA ARG A 106 -2.01 22.35 -3.83
C ARG A 106 -2.13 21.14 -4.78
N GLY A 107 -3.37 20.79 -5.16
CA GLY A 107 -3.63 19.65 -6.03
C GLY A 107 -3.45 18.32 -5.29
N ASN A 108 -3.82 18.29 -4.02
CA ASN A 108 -3.78 17.05 -3.22
C ASN A 108 -4.74 16.00 -3.82
N PRO A 109 -4.41 14.70 -3.73
CA PRO A 109 -5.22 13.64 -4.33
C PRO A 109 -6.62 13.49 -3.71
N PHE A 110 -6.86 14.13 -2.57
CA PHE A 110 -8.14 14.08 -1.84
C PHE A 110 -9.09 15.22 -2.17
N GLU A 111 -8.66 16.25 -2.94
CA GLU A 111 -9.51 17.39 -3.33
C GLU A 111 -10.69 17.04 -4.26
N GLY A 112 -10.69 15.85 -4.87
CA GLY A 112 -11.78 15.38 -5.72
C GLY A 112 -12.55 14.22 -5.14
N GLY A 113 -12.13 13.73 -4.01
CA GLY A 113 -12.59 12.50 -3.39
C GLY A 113 -13.75 12.69 -2.43
N ALA A 114 -14.81 12.93 -2.93
CA ALA A 114 -16.20 12.56 -2.75
C ALA A 114 -16.93 13.23 -3.89
N ARG A 115 -16.95 12.63 -5.06
CA ARG A 115 -18.06 12.86 -5.97
C ARG A 115 -19.28 12.48 -5.15
N MET A 116 -19.78 13.49 -4.44
CA MET A 116 -21.10 13.45 -3.82
C MET A 116 -22.07 13.05 -4.94
N THR A 117 -22.46 11.80 -4.95
CA THR A 117 -23.69 11.44 -5.65
C THR A 117 -24.74 12.38 -5.06
N PRO A 118 -25.46 13.18 -5.89
CA PRO A 118 -26.47 14.08 -5.37
C PRO A 118 -27.47 13.26 -4.55
N GLY A 119 -27.52 13.47 -3.22
CA GLY A 119 -28.38 12.70 -2.30
C GLY A 119 -27.63 11.93 -1.19
N SER A 120 -26.32 11.79 -1.23
CA SER A 120 -25.54 11.19 -0.15
C SER A 120 -25.20 12.25 0.91
N SER A 121 -25.95 12.28 1.99
CA SER A 121 -25.84 13.27 3.07
C SER A 121 -24.85 12.90 4.18
N SER A 122 -24.02 11.89 4.01
CA SER A 122 -23.00 11.57 5.01
C SER A 122 -21.63 11.39 4.38
N VAL A 123 -20.71 12.28 4.73
CA VAL A 123 -19.28 12.11 4.52
C VAL A 123 -18.82 11.03 5.50
N GLN A 124 -19.12 9.77 5.21
CA GLN A 124 -18.58 8.64 5.96
C GLN A 124 -17.15 8.43 5.50
N ARG A 125 -16.21 8.81 6.36
CA ARG A 125 -14.81 8.49 6.16
C ARG A 125 -14.60 6.99 6.30
N PRO A 126 -13.88 6.32 5.38
CA PRO A 126 -13.58 4.90 5.51
C PRO A 126 -12.71 4.68 6.76
N LEU A 127 -12.88 3.54 7.38
CA LEU A 127 -12.05 3.08 8.48
C LEU A 127 -10.92 2.20 7.93
N LEU A 128 -9.67 2.61 8.14
CA LEU A 128 -8.49 1.83 7.84
C LEU A 128 -7.97 1.18 9.13
N CYS A 129 -8.11 -0.13 9.24
CA CYS A 129 -7.58 -0.90 10.36
C CYS A 129 -6.25 -1.54 9.97
N LEU A 130 -5.20 -1.26 10.74
CA LEU A 130 -3.85 -1.82 10.54
C LEU A 130 -3.56 -2.80 11.68
N PHE A 131 -3.36 -4.06 11.32
CA PHE A 131 -3.01 -5.12 12.25
C PHE A 131 -1.65 -5.70 11.92
N ASP A 132 -0.84 -5.94 12.93
CA ASP A 132 0.37 -6.72 12.82
C ASP A 132 0.00 -8.21 12.71
N ARG A 133 0.72 -8.96 11.90
CA ARG A 133 0.48 -10.41 11.77
C ARG A 133 0.62 -11.15 13.11
N ASN A 134 1.43 -10.64 14.03
CA ASN A 134 1.56 -11.17 15.39
C ASN A 134 0.27 -11.09 16.23
N PHE A 135 -0.74 -10.38 15.76
CA PHE A 135 -2.03 -10.32 16.46
C PHE A 135 -2.69 -11.70 16.55
N ASP A 136 -2.59 -12.50 15.52
CA ASP A 136 -3.07 -13.89 15.48
C ASP A 136 -2.11 -14.77 14.67
N LEU A 137 -1.23 -15.49 15.35
CA LEU A 137 -0.30 -16.42 14.73
C LEU A 137 -0.96 -17.73 14.31
N THR A 138 -2.12 -18.07 14.87
CA THR A 138 -2.83 -19.32 14.59
C THR A 138 -3.24 -19.38 13.12
N ALA A 139 -3.67 -18.23 12.55
CA ALA A 139 -4.06 -18.15 11.15
C ALA A 139 -2.93 -18.49 10.18
N MET A 140 -1.66 -18.32 10.58
CA MET A 140 -0.50 -18.67 9.75
C MET A 140 -0.16 -20.17 9.75
N LEU A 141 -0.66 -20.91 10.73
CA LEU A 141 -0.40 -22.33 10.92
C LEU A 141 -1.52 -23.23 10.39
N GLN A 142 -2.62 -22.64 9.97
CA GLN A 142 -3.79 -23.37 9.49
C GLN A 142 -3.99 -23.11 7.99
N HIS A 143 -4.24 -24.21 7.24
CA HIS A 143 -4.69 -24.07 5.86
C HIS A 143 -6.15 -23.62 5.81
N ALA A 144 -6.45 -22.73 4.87
CA ALA A 144 -7.83 -22.32 4.62
C ALA A 144 -8.64 -23.45 4.00
N TRP A 145 -9.95 -23.49 4.31
CA TRP A 145 -10.88 -24.51 3.76
C TRP A 145 -11.50 -24.08 2.43
N THR A 146 -11.24 -22.84 1.98
CA THR A 146 -11.73 -22.34 0.70
C THR A 146 -10.69 -22.52 -0.40
N TYR A 147 -11.16 -22.66 -1.65
CA TYR A 147 -10.32 -23.08 -2.77
C TYR A 147 -9.14 -22.14 -3.04
N GLN A 148 -9.39 -20.84 -3.21
CA GLN A 148 -8.36 -19.90 -3.60
C GLN A 148 -7.25 -19.71 -2.54
N PRO A 149 -7.55 -19.53 -1.24
CA PRO A 149 -6.52 -19.50 -0.21
C PRO A 149 -5.75 -20.81 -0.07
N LEU A 150 -6.41 -21.97 -0.29
CA LEU A 150 -5.72 -23.25 -0.27
C LEU A 150 -4.74 -23.40 -1.45
N VAL A 151 -5.14 -22.94 -2.63
CA VAL A 151 -4.25 -22.87 -3.82
C VAL A 151 -3.05 -21.97 -3.54
N HIS A 152 -3.28 -20.82 -2.89
CA HIS A 152 -2.21 -19.91 -2.49
C HIS A 152 -1.20 -20.60 -1.56
N ASP A 153 -1.68 -21.32 -0.55
CA ASP A 153 -0.81 -21.97 0.44
C ASP A 153 -0.03 -23.17 -0.15
N VAL A 154 -0.66 -23.94 -1.03
CA VAL A 154 -0.08 -25.21 -1.53
C VAL A 154 0.73 -25.00 -2.81
N LEU A 155 0.29 -24.10 -3.69
CA LEU A 155 0.88 -23.89 -5.02
C LEU A 155 1.63 -22.56 -5.15
N ASN A 156 1.88 -21.86 -4.04
CA ASN A 156 2.59 -20.57 -4.02
C ASN A 156 2.02 -19.57 -5.04
N MET A 157 0.69 -19.39 -5.05
CA MET A 157 0.04 -18.44 -5.94
C MET A 157 0.57 -17.03 -5.69
N ARG A 158 0.98 -16.34 -6.75
CA ARG A 158 1.41 -14.93 -6.71
C ARG A 158 0.54 -14.10 -7.65
N LEU A 159 -0.01 -13.00 -7.16
CA LEU A 159 -0.82 -12.07 -7.96
C LEU A 159 -1.89 -12.79 -8.81
N ASN A 160 -2.63 -13.71 -8.21
CA ASN A 160 -3.64 -14.54 -8.87
C ASN A 160 -3.11 -15.46 -10.00
N ARG A 161 -1.81 -15.78 -9.99
CA ARG A 161 -1.17 -16.67 -10.95
C ARG A 161 -0.49 -17.83 -10.22
N VAL A 162 -0.60 -19.00 -10.81
CA VAL A 162 0.06 -20.24 -10.36
C VAL A 162 0.82 -20.79 -11.55
N ASP A 163 2.11 -21.06 -11.34
CA ASP A 163 2.89 -21.80 -12.32
C ASP A 163 2.71 -23.30 -12.02
N VAL A 164 2.15 -24.03 -12.98
CA VAL A 164 1.95 -25.47 -12.87
C VAL A 164 2.99 -26.14 -13.76
N ASP A 165 3.90 -26.89 -13.16
CA ASP A 165 4.84 -27.72 -13.91
C ASP A 165 4.03 -28.82 -14.63
N THR A 166 3.99 -28.75 -15.94
CA THR A 166 3.34 -29.74 -16.82
C THR A 166 4.27 -30.91 -17.16
N ASP A 167 5.37 -31.07 -16.44
CA ASP A 167 6.29 -32.17 -16.64
C ASP A 167 5.74 -33.46 -16.00
N GLY A 168 4.86 -34.10 -16.75
CA GLY A 168 4.19 -35.36 -16.33
C GLY A 168 3.45 -36.06 -17.47
N SER A 169 4.07 -36.11 -18.68
CA SER A 169 3.60 -36.97 -19.78
C SER A 169 4.73 -37.79 -20.33
#